data_afc125286cd89f6cfd9f97cb978b491e
#
_entry.id   afc125286cd89f6cfd9f97cb978b491e
#
_cell.length_a   1.000
_cell.length_b   1.000
_cell.length_c   1.000
_cell.angle_alpha   90.00
_cell.angle_beta   90.00
_cell.angle_gamma   90.00
#
_symmetry.space_group_name_H-M   'P 1'
#
loop_
_entity.id
_entity.type
_entity.pdbx_description
1 polymer ?
#
loop_
_entity_poly.entity_id
_entity_poly.type
_entity_poly.pdbx_seq_one_letter_code
_entity_poly.pdbx_strand_id
1 'polypeptide(L)'
;MKGRIFSVVGGMFLLTVCSKGDNSQVQAAPPGAELASAPTGSAAGGTITGKIKFTGTAPRNSAIDMSEEAVCKAKYSTPPTEEVVVAGPANALANVFVYVSAGVPAGQTFTAPATPVVLDQSGCRYHPHVFGVMVGQTVEIRNSDAVLHNIKAVAKKNRPFNVSQPSAGMKTPRTFTTPEVMVNLQCNVHGWMHSFVGVRPDPFFAVSGPDGSFSITGLPPGTYTIEAWHEKFGTQTATVTIAGTETKTANLTFAAR
;
A
#
# COMPACT_ATOMS: atom_id res chain seq x y z
N MET A 1 34.79 22.33 78.92
CA MET A 1 35.52 22.88 77.82
C MET A 1 35.35 21.91 76.63
N LYS A 2 34.66 22.36 75.64
CA LYS A 2 34.57 21.89 74.27
C LYS A 2 34.64 20.37 73.96
N GLY A 3 33.45 19.75 73.89
CA GLY A 3 33.24 18.46 73.27
C GLY A 3 33.13 18.56 71.75
N ARG A 4 33.70 17.60 71.04
CA ARG A 4 33.51 17.41 69.60
C ARG A 4 32.75 16.11 69.40
N ILE A 5 31.60 16.27 68.77
CA ILE A 5 30.72 15.18 68.31
C ILE A 5 31.27 14.71 66.97
N PHE A 6 31.56 13.43 66.80
CA PHE A 6 31.86 12.79 65.54
C PHE A 6 30.56 12.10 65.03
N SER A 7 30.09 12.57 63.92
CA SER A 7 28.99 11.94 63.18
C SER A 7 29.54 10.91 62.18
N VAL A 8 29.14 9.66 62.31
CA VAL A 8 29.46 8.57 61.37
C VAL A 8 28.38 8.55 60.30
N VAL A 9 28.76 8.82 59.07
CA VAL A 9 27.90 8.68 57.90
C VAL A 9 28.16 7.31 57.34
N GLY A 10 27.15 6.43 57.42
CA GLY A 10 27.14 5.13 56.77
C GLY A 10 26.86 5.28 55.26
N GLY A 11 27.84 4.93 54.45
CA GLY A 11 27.67 4.84 53.00
C GLY A 11 26.98 3.54 52.58
N MET A 12 25.81 3.66 52.04
CA MET A 12 25.07 2.54 51.42
C MET A 12 25.51 2.42 49.97
N PHE A 13 26.26 1.35 49.63
CA PHE A 13 26.63 1.02 48.28
C PHE A 13 25.42 0.43 47.54
N LEU A 14 24.85 1.18 46.62
CA LEU A 14 23.87 0.68 45.64
C LEU A 14 24.62 0.05 44.46
N LEU A 15 24.56 -1.26 44.37
CA LEU A 15 24.96 -2.02 43.17
C LEU A 15 23.98 -1.77 42.05
N THR A 16 24.36 -0.96 41.09
CA THR A 16 23.61 -0.79 39.83
C THR A 16 23.92 -1.95 38.92
N VAL A 17 22.97 -2.86 38.76
CA VAL A 17 22.99 -3.90 37.74
C VAL A 17 22.68 -3.24 36.38
N CYS A 18 23.67 -3.09 35.52
CA CYS A 18 23.45 -2.72 34.12
C CYS A 18 22.84 -3.91 33.38
N SER A 19 21.53 -3.91 33.23
CA SER A 19 20.81 -4.71 32.24
C SER A 19 21.08 -4.14 30.84
N LYS A 20 21.78 -4.88 29.99
CA LYS A 20 21.85 -4.58 28.56
C LYS A 20 20.47 -4.85 27.96
N GLY A 21 19.64 -3.82 27.89
CA GLY A 21 18.41 -3.84 27.08
C GLY A 21 18.79 -3.85 25.62
N ASP A 22 18.44 -4.92 24.95
CA ASP A 22 18.46 -5.05 23.50
C ASP A 22 17.42 -4.07 22.93
N ASN A 23 17.88 -2.91 22.48
CA ASN A 23 17.03 -1.84 21.96
C ASN A 23 16.85 -2.05 20.45
N SER A 24 16.13 -3.12 20.08
CA SER A 24 15.61 -3.26 18.72
C SER A 24 14.57 -2.18 18.47
N GLN A 25 15.02 -1.00 18.09
CA GLN A 25 14.19 0.10 17.64
C GLN A 25 13.48 -0.38 16.37
N VAL A 26 12.22 -0.78 16.50
CA VAL A 26 11.29 -0.89 15.39
C VAL A 26 11.14 0.51 14.81
N GLN A 27 11.79 0.75 13.67
CA GLN A 27 11.74 2.01 12.98
C GLN A 27 10.30 2.23 12.49
N ALA A 28 9.61 3.18 13.10
CA ALA A 28 8.27 3.60 12.70
C ALA A 28 8.32 4.06 11.24
N ALA A 29 7.43 3.51 10.41
CA ALA A 29 7.19 4.02 9.07
C ALA A 29 6.85 5.51 9.14
N PRO A 30 7.24 6.33 8.14
CA PRO A 30 6.94 7.75 8.15
C PRO A 30 5.42 7.96 8.25
N PRO A 31 4.93 8.89 9.09
CA PRO A 31 3.51 9.20 9.19
C PRO A 31 3.07 9.87 7.87
N GLY A 32 2.16 9.23 7.12
CA GLY A 32 1.55 9.89 6.00
C GLY A 32 1.08 9.07 4.81
N ALA A 33 1.19 7.75 4.80
CA ALA A 33 0.47 6.95 3.82
C ALA A 33 -0.93 6.65 4.37
N GLU A 34 -1.84 7.61 4.28
CA GLU A 34 -3.27 7.34 4.37
C GLU A 34 -3.60 6.37 3.24
N LEU A 35 -3.90 5.12 3.60
CA LEU A 35 -4.36 4.10 2.66
C LEU A 35 -5.51 4.72 1.87
N ALA A 36 -5.36 4.82 0.56
CA ALA A 36 -6.43 5.28 -0.31
C ALA A 36 -7.67 4.42 0.00
N SER A 37 -8.62 5.00 0.74
CA SER A 37 -9.86 4.34 1.11
C SER A 37 -10.53 3.90 -0.17
N ALA A 38 -10.85 2.61 -0.30
CA ALA A 38 -11.67 2.12 -1.39
C ALA A 38 -12.94 2.96 -1.47
N PRO A 39 -13.43 3.29 -2.67
CA PRO A 39 -14.68 4.02 -2.82
C PRO A 39 -15.76 3.24 -2.07
N THR A 40 -16.44 3.89 -1.13
CA THR A 40 -17.54 3.29 -0.38
C THR A 40 -18.69 3.06 -1.35
N GLY A 41 -18.94 1.79 -1.68
CA GLY A 41 -20.17 1.38 -2.33
C GLY A 41 -21.38 1.79 -1.47
N SER A 42 -22.57 1.78 -2.06
CA SER A 42 -23.81 2.08 -1.33
C SER A 42 -23.89 1.28 -0.02
N ALA A 43 -24.16 1.95 1.11
CA ALA A 43 -24.24 1.33 2.43
C ALA A 43 -25.32 0.22 2.57
N ALA A 44 -26.14 -0.02 1.54
CA ALA A 44 -27.28 -0.94 1.54
C ALA A 44 -26.99 -2.33 0.96
N GLY A 45 -25.73 -2.66 0.58
CA GLY A 45 -25.37 -3.94 -0.01
C GLY A 45 -24.59 -4.85 0.94
N GLY A 46 -24.34 -6.09 0.49
CA GLY A 46 -23.49 -7.04 1.21
C GLY A 46 -22.02 -6.68 1.18
N THR A 47 -21.23 -7.34 2.01
CA THR A 47 -19.81 -7.09 2.16
C THR A 47 -19.02 -8.39 1.96
N ILE A 48 -17.92 -8.33 1.24
CA ILE A 48 -16.92 -9.39 1.19
C ILE A 48 -15.68 -8.92 1.91
N THR A 49 -15.33 -9.61 2.99
CA THR A 49 -14.06 -9.38 3.71
C THR A 49 -13.15 -10.58 3.53
N GLY A 50 -11.86 -10.40 3.79
CA GLY A 50 -10.94 -11.53 3.77
C GLY A 50 -9.55 -11.19 4.24
N LYS A 51 -8.73 -12.24 4.26
CA LYS A 51 -7.29 -12.16 4.51
C LYS A 51 -6.53 -12.73 3.33
N ILE A 52 -5.57 -11.99 2.88
CA ILE A 52 -4.58 -12.47 1.92
C ILE A 52 -3.38 -12.99 2.69
N LYS A 53 -3.02 -14.24 2.41
CA LYS A 53 -1.89 -14.92 3.05
C LYS A 53 -0.88 -15.38 2.02
N PHE A 54 0.34 -15.56 2.49
CA PHE A 54 1.43 -16.17 1.76
C PHE A 54 1.84 -17.49 2.42
N THR A 55 2.06 -18.55 1.65
CA THR A 55 2.58 -19.82 2.16
C THR A 55 4.05 -20.00 1.82
N GLY A 56 4.80 -20.57 2.75
CA GLY A 56 6.25 -20.74 2.64
C GLY A 56 7.02 -19.54 3.15
N THR A 57 8.31 -19.47 2.83
CA THR A 57 9.18 -18.36 3.20
C THR A 57 9.03 -17.23 2.17
N ALA A 58 8.58 -16.06 2.63
CA ALA A 58 8.47 -14.89 1.77
C ALA A 58 9.87 -14.49 1.25
N PRO A 59 10.00 -14.23 -0.05
CA PRO A 59 11.25 -13.71 -0.61
C PRO A 59 11.63 -12.39 0.06
N ARG A 60 12.90 -12.19 0.31
CA ARG A 60 13.41 -10.88 0.77
C ARG A 60 13.39 -9.89 -0.39
N ASN A 61 12.93 -8.68 -0.12
CA ASN A 61 13.08 -7.58 -1.05
C ASN A 61 14.53 -7.08 -1.07
N SER A 62 15.00 -6.68 -2.24
CA SER A 62 16.32 -6.06 -2.40
C SER A 62 16.36 -4.68 -1.75
N ALA A 63 17.52 -4.31 -1.22
CA ALA A 63 17.75 -2.92 -0.84
C ALA A 63 17.80 -2.05 -2.11
N ILE A 64 17.21 -0.88 -2.05
CA ILE A 64 17.25 0.09 -3.15
C ILE A 64 18.58 0.83 -3.08
N ASP A 65 19.36 0.74 -4.16
CA ASP A 65 20.60 1.51 -4.28
C ASP A 65 20.30 2.92 -4.80
N MET A 66 20.46 3.90 -3.91
CA MET A 66 20.31 5.33 -4.21
C MET A 66 21.66 6.06 -4.19
N SER A 67 22.77 5.35 -4.34
CA SER A 67 24.13 5.90 -4.16
C SER A 67 24.44 7.05 -5.13
N GLU A 68 23.88 7.02 -6.33
CA GLU A 68 24.06 8.04 -7.36
C GLU A 68 23.12 9.26 -7.20
N GLU A 69 22.13 9.17 -6.30
CA GLU A 69 21.12 10.21 -6.04
C GLU A 69 21.23 10.75 -4.60
N ALA A 70 22.13 11.70 -4.39
CA ALA A 70 22.45 12.22 -3.07
C ALA A 70 21.22 12.73 -2.30
N VAL A 71 20.27 13.38 -3.00
CA VAL A 71 19.03 13.89 -2.39
C VAL A 71 18.12 12.75 -1.91
N CYS A 72 18.03 11.68 -2.69
CA CYS A 72 17.26 10.49 -2.32
C CYS A 72 17.92 9.73 -1.18
N LYS A 73 19.23 9.49 -1.30
CA LYS A 73 20.03 8.80 -0.28
C LYS A 73 19.95 9.50 1.08
N ALA A 74 20.02 10.84 1.11
CA ALA A 74 20.00 11.62 2.35
C ALA A 74 18.67 11.51 3.14
N LYS A 75 17.61 11.01 2.53
CA LYS A 75 16.31 10.80 3.20
C LYS A 75 16.29 9.56 4.10
N TYR A 76 17.28 8.70 4.00
CA TYR A 76 17.30 7.40 4.68
C TYR A 76 18.61 7.20 5.45
N SER A 77 18.50 6.84 6.72
CA SER A 77 19.65 6.39 7.54
C SER A 77 20.13 4.99 7.12
N THR A 78 19.21 4.18 6.62
CA THR A 78 19.46 2.84 6.05
C THR A 78 18.73 2.75 4.73
N PRO A 79 19.32 2.19 3.67
CA PRO A 79 18.66 2.04 2.39
C PRO A 79 17.29 1.35 2.54
N PRO A 80 16.21 1.92 1.98
CA PRO A 80 14.92 1.26 1.99
C PRO A 80 14.96 0.03 1.08
N THR A 81 14.02 -0.88 1.28
CA THR A 81 13.85 -2.04 0.41
C THR A 81 12.75 -1.80 -0.61
N GLU A 82 12.80 -2.52 -1.72
CA GLU A 82 11.66 -2.64 -2.64
C GLU A 82 10.42 -3.17 -1.90
N GLU A 83 9.23 -2.97 -2.48
CA GLU A 83 7.95 -3.40 -1.92
C GLU A 83 7.30 -4.53 -2.74
N VAL A 84 8.11 -5.28 -3.48
CA VAL A 84 7.62 -6.36 -4.35
C VAL A 84 6.88 -7.44 -3.55
N VAL A 85 7.38 -7.81 -2.37
CA VAL A 85 6.70 -8.74 -1.47
C VAL A 85 6.66 -8.17 -0.06
N VAL A 86 5.52 -7.65 0.34
CA VAL A 86 5.33 -7.09 1.68
C VAL A 86 4.59 -8.10 2.54
N ALA A 87 5.38 -8.98 3.19
CA ALA A 87 4.85 -9.98 4.11
C ALA A 87 4.75 -9.38 5.53
N GLY A 88 3.56 -9.46 6.10
CA GLY A 88 3.25 -9.02 7.45
C GLY A 88 3.19 -10.17 8.47
N PRO A 89 2.72 -9.88 9.71
CA PRO A 89 2.53 -10.88 10.75
C PRO A 89 1.63 -12.03 10.28
N ALA A 90 1.87 -13.25 10.80
CA ALA A 90 1.09 -14.45 10.49
C ALA A 90 0.98 -14.76 8.98
N ASN A 91 2.05 -14.48 8.24
CA ASN A 91 2.12 -14.64 6.78
C ASN A 91 1.08 -13.82 6.01
N ALA A 92 0.65 -12.69 6.54
CA ALA A 92 -0.15 -11.73 5.82
C ALA A 92 0.59 -11.23 4.57
N LEU A 93 -0.13 -10.96 3.49
CA LEU A 93 0.43 -10.39 2.27
C LEU A 93 -0.27 -9.07 1.94
N ALA A 94 0.48 -7.98 1.97
CA ALA A 94 0.03 -6.65 1.60
C ALA A 94 0.18 -6.39 0.10
N ASN A 95 -0.32 -5.24 -0.36
CA ASN A 95 -0.23 -4.77 -1.74
C ASN A 95 -0.85 -5.73 -2.78
N VAL A 96 -1.87 -6.49 -2.37
CA VAL A 96 -2.67 -7.32 -3.29
C VAL A 96 -3.91 -6.54 -3.71
N PHE A 97 -4.08 -6.35 -5.01
CA PHE A 97 -5.30 -5.75 -5.56
C PHE A 97 -6.39 -6.80 -5.66
N VAL A 98 -7.46 -6.62 -4.90
CA VAL A 98 -8.60 -7.54 -4.84
C VAL A 98 -9.82 -6.86 -5.49
N TYR A 99 -10.48 -7.54 -6.43
CA TYR A 99 -11.61 -6.95 -7.14
C TYR A 99 -12.64 -7.99 -7.57
N VAL A 100 -13.85 -7.55 -7.81
CA VAL A 100 -14.90 -8.38 -8.43
C VAL A 100 -14.63 -8.47 -9.93
N SER A 101 -14.23 -9.64 -10.41
CA SER A 101 -13.95 -9.86 -11.83
C SER A 101 -15.19 -10.28 -12.63
N ALA A 102 -16.20 -10.88 -11.97
CA ALA A 102 -17.47 -11.27 -12.57
C ALA A 102 -18.62 -11.28 -11.55
N GLY A 103 -19.85 -11.21 -12.01
CA GLY A 103 -21.07 -11.31 -11.20
C GLY A 103 -21.76 -9.96 -10.94
N VAL A 104 -21.13 -8.83 -11.26
CA VAL A 104 -21.83 -7.54 -11.22
C VAL A 104 -22.95 -7.55 -12.26
N PRO A 105 -24.20 -7.21 -11.87
CA PRO A 105 -25.32 -7.23 -12.80
C PRO A 105 -25.10 -6.39 -14.05
N ALA A 106 -25.43 -6.93 -15.22
CA ALA A 106 -25.29 -6.22 -16.49
C ALA A 106 -26.15 -4.94 -16.49
N GLY A 107 -25.63 -3.88 -17.12
CA GLY A 107 -26.33 -2.59 -17.22
C GLY A 107 -26.24 -1.71 -15.98
N GLN A 108 -25.63 -2.19 -14.88
CA GLN A 108 -25.37 -1.35 -13.72
C GLN A 108 -24.26 -0.35 -14.03
N THR A 109 -24.53 0.93 -13.76
CA THR A 109 -23.56 2.02 -13.95
C THR A 109 -23.18 2.62 -12.60
N PHE A 110 -21.93 3.01 -12.49
CA PHE A 110 -21.39 3.60 -11.25
C PHE A 110 -20.75 4.95 -11.58
N THR A 111 -21.00 5.92 -10.72
CA THR A 111 -20.35 7.23 -10.84
C THR A 111 -19.01 7.20 -10.12
N ALA A 112 -17.96 7.58 -10.81
CA ALA A 112 -16.64 7.70 -10.19
C ALA A 112 -16.65 8.76 -9.08
N PRO A 113 -15.97 8.52 -7.95
CA PRO A 113 -15.84 9.51 -6.89
C PRO A 113 -15.20 10.80 -7.43
N ALA A 114 -15.73 11.96 -7.00
CA ALA A 114 -15.15 13.26 -7.32
C ALA A 114 -13.81 13.50 -6.60
N THR A 115 -13.59 12.83 -5.48
CA THR A 115 -12.33 12.91 -4.72
C THR A 115 -11.20 12.22 -5.49
N PRO A 116 -10.10 12.93 -5.80
CA PRO A 116 -8.95 12.33 -6.45
C PRO A 116 -8.28 11.28 -5.56
N VAL A 117 -7.73 10.24 -6.18
CA VAL A 117 -6.73 9.39 -5.54
C VAL A 117 -5.38 10.03 -5.73
N VAL A 118 -4.60 10.14 -4.65
CA VAL A 118 -3.27 10.75 -4.69
C VAL A 118 -2.22 9.66 -4.92
N LEU A 119 -1.38 9.86 -5.93
CA LEU A 119 -0.12 9.15 -6.11
C LEU A 119 1.02 10.13 -5.83
N ASP A 120 1.67 9.97 -4.67
CA ASP A 120 2.74 10.88 -4.24
C ASP A 120 4.13 10.28 -4.53
N GLN A 121 5.01 11.13 -5.00
CA GLN A 121 6.43 10.86 -5.15
C GLN A 121 7.13 11.47 -3.94
N SER A 122 7.37 10.66 -2.94
CA SER A 122 7.95 11.08 -1.66
C SER A 122 9.01 10.08 -1.20
N GLY A 123 10.14 10.58 -0.71
CA GLY A 123 11.27 9.74 -0.37
C GLY A 123 11.87 9.02 -1.59
N CYS A 124 11.74 9.61 -2.79
CA CYS A 124 12.12 8.99 -4.04
C CYS A 124 11.47 7.63 -4.27
N ARG A 125 10.21 7.52 -3.91
CA ARG A 125 9.35 6.35 -4.09
C ARG A 125 7.94 6.80 -4.48
N TYR A 126 7.16 5.91 -5.08
CA TYR A 126 5.74 6.12 -5.32
C TYR A 126 4.90 5.58 -4.16
N HIS A 127 3.97 6.39 -3.68
CA HIS A 127 3.02 6.03 -2.63
C HIS A 127 1.58 6.34 -3.06
N PRO A 128 0.66 5.36 -3.02
CA PRO A 128 0.84 3.97 -2.61
C PRO A 128 1.52 3.11 -3.70
N HIS A 129 2.09 1.96 -3.31
CA HIS A 129 2.70 1.01 -4.25
C HIS A 129 1.65 0.33 -5.16
N VAL A 130 0.48 -0.02 -4.59
CA VAL A 130 -0.66 -0.56 -5.33
C VAL A 130 -1.92 0.22 -4.93
N PHE A 131 -2.73 0.61 -5.91
CA PHE A 131 -4.00 1.30 -5.67
C PHE A 131 -5.03 1.01 -6.75
N GLY A 132 -6.28 1.36 -6.47
CA GLY A 132 -7.37 1.26 -7.43
C GLY A 132 -8.05 2.59 -7.68
N VAL A 133 -8.59 2.75 -8.88
CA VAL A 133 -9.43 3.88 -9.27
C VAL A 133 -10.60 3.39 -10.11
N MET A 134 -11.69 4.13 -10.10
CA MET A 134 -12.74 3.94 -11.07
C MET A 134 -12.39 4.62 -12.41
N VAL A 135 -12.95 4.09 -13.48
CA VAL A 135 -12.88 4.74 -14.81
C VAL A 135 -13.38 6.18 -14.69
N GLY A 136 -12.58 7.15 -15.14
CA GLY A 136 -12.89 8.58 -15.06
C GLY A 136 -12.53 9.24 -13.72
N GLN A 137 -12.20 8.49 -12.68
CA GLN A 137 -11.72 9.08 -11.42
C GLN A 137 -10.35 9.73 -11.62
N THR A 138 -10.15 10.89 -11.02
CA THR A 138 -8.88 11.61 -11.10
C THR A 138 -7.81 10.94 -10.23
N VAL A 139 -6.62 10.73 -10.79
CA VAL A 139 -5.38 10.49 -10.07
C VAL A 139 -4.61 11.81 -10.00
N GLU A 140 -4.42 12.37 -8.81
CA GLU A 140 -3.52 13.50 -8.61
C GLU A 140 -2.10 12.98 -8.41
N ILE A 141 -1.26 13.12 -9.42
CA ILE A 141 0.16 12.80 -9.32
C ILE A 141 0.86 13.98 -8.67
N ARG A 142 1.50 13.76 -7.54
CA ARG A 142 2.17 14.77 -6.73
C ARG A 142 3.66 14.49 -6.64
N ASN A 143 4.50 15.53 -6.71
CA ASN A 143 5.92 15.43 -6.36
C ASN A 143 6.15 16.16 -5.04
N SER A 144 6.47 15.43 -3.98
CA SER A 144 6.80 15.97 -2.65
C SER A 144 8.32 16.06 -2.39
N ASP A 145 9.14 15.61 -3.34
CA ASP A 145 10.59 15.65 -3.26
C ASP A 145 11.18 16.85 -4.01
N ALA A 146 12.27 17.41 -3.47
CA ALA A 146 13.02 18.51 -4.12
C ALA A 146 14.00 17.99 -5.17
N VAL A 147 13.56 17.02 -5.99
CA VAL A 147 14.33 16.37 -7.05
C VAL A 147 13.41 16.05 -8.22
N LEU A 148 14.00 15.97 -9.41
CA LEU A 148 13.27 15.59 -10.62
C LEU A 148 12.75 14.15 -10.50
N HIS A 149 11.45 14.01 -10.64
CA HIS A 149 10.80 12.74 -10.91
C HIS A 149 10.04 12.80 -12.22
N ASN A 150 9.70 11.65 -12.76
CA ASN A 150 8.68 11.57 -13.80
C ASN A 150 7.76 10.38 -13.54
N ILE A 151 6.62 10.37 -14.18
CA ILE A 151 5.70 9.25 -14.13
C ILE A 151 5.27 8.86 -15.53
N LYS A 152 5.57 7.60 -15.87
CA LYS A 152 5.25 6.97 -17.14
C LYS A 152 4.23 5.86 -16.90
N ALA A 153 3.05 5.98 -17.51
CA ALA A 153 2.06 4.90 -17.51
C ALA A 153 2.33 3.94 -18.68
N VAL A 154 2.63 2.69 -18.35
CA VAL A 154 2.78 1.59 -19.32
C VAL A 154 1.45 0.87 -19.42
N ALA A 155 0.51 1.52 -20.12
CA ALA A 155 -0.85 1.03 -20.30
C ALA A 155 -0.97 0.22 -21.59
N LYS A 156 -1.85 -0.79 -21.58
CA LYS A 156 -2.18 -1.63 -22.74
C LYS A 156 -3.51 -1.24 -23.39
N LYS A 157 -4.45 -0.76 -22.58
CA LYS A 157 -5.81 -0.37 -23.01
C LYS A 157 -6.04 1.13 -22.89
N ASN A 158 -5.45 1.78 -21.94
CA ASN A 158 -5.52 3.21 -21.76
C ASN A 158 -4.44 3.93 -22.58
N ARG A 159 -4.64 5.23 -22.84
CA ARG A 159 -3.63 6.07 -23.48
C ARG A 159 -2.39 6.16 -22.60
N PRO A 160 -1.21 5.73 -23.05
CA PRO A 160 0.03 5.92 -22.30
C PRO A 160 0.34 7.41 -22.14
N PHE A 161 1.02 7.74 -21.03
CA PHE A 161 1.55 9.09 -20.82
C PHE A 161 2.94 9.02 -20.15
N ASN A 162 3.68 10.11 -20.27
CA ASN A 162 4.95 10.33 -19.57
C ASN A 162 5.03 11.80 -19.17
N VAL A 163 5.09 12.07 -17.87
CA VAL A 163 5.03 13.42 -17.30
C VAL A 163 6.22 13.66 -16.42
N SER A 164 6.94 14.75 -16.67
CA SER A 164 8.07 15.22 -15.86
C SER A 164 7.58 16.16 -14.77
N GLN A 165 8.08 15.98 -13.55
CA GLN A 165 7.84 16.85 -12.40
C GLN A 165 9.18 17.22 -11.74
N PRO A 166 9.84 18.29 -12.22
CA PRO A 166 11.21 18.64 -11.82
C PRO A 166 11.35 19.18 -10.40
N SER A 167 10.27 19.55 -9.72
CA SER A 167 10.36 20.18 -8.41
C SER A 167 9.24 19.79 -7.46
N ALA A 168 9.51 19.89 -6.16
CA ALA A 168 8.52 19.67 -5.12
C ALA A 168 7.29 20.58 -5.28
N GLY A 169 6.14 20.08 -4.84
CA GLY A 169 4.86 20.78 -4.88
C GLY A 169 4.12 20.68 -6.22
N MET A 170 4.75 20.13 -7.26
CA MET A 170 4.07 19.93 -8.55
C MET A 170 2.95 18.90 -8.41
N LYS A 171 1.82 19.21 -9.08
CA LYS A 171 0.65 18.34 -9.15
C LYS A 171 0.19 18.22 -10.60
N THR A 172 -0.13 17.01 -11.01
CA THR A 172 -0.60 16.73 -12.37
C THR A 172 -1.78 15.79 -12.32
N PRO A 173 -3.00 16.24 -12.65
CA PRO A 173 -4.14 15.33 -12.73
C PRO A 173 -4.05 14.44 -13.97
N ARG A 174 -4.46 13.19 -13.81
CA ARG A 174 -4.64 12.21 -14.89
C ARG A 174 -5.89 11.39 -14.64
N THR A 175 -6.49 10.89 -15.71
CA THR A 175 -7.63 9.97 -15.66
C THR A 175 -7.37 8.79 -16.57
N PHE A 176 -7.89 7.63 -16.19
CA PHE A 176 -7.95 6.44 -17.02
C PHE A 176 -9.39 6.26 -17.51
N THR A 177 -9.58 6.05 -18.80
CA THR A 177 -10.89 6.02 -19.45
C THR A 177 -11.39 4.63 -19.82
N THR A 178 -10.56 3.62 -19.64
CA THR A 178 -10.85 2.23 -20.00
C THR A 178 -10.48 1.30 -18.85
N PRO A 179 -11.33 0.29 -18.51
CA PRO A 179 -10.98 -0.69 -17.50
C PRO A 179 -9.69 -1.45 -17.85
N GLU A 180 -8.73 -1.47 -16.92
CA GLU A 180 -7.44 -2.16 -17.10
C GLU A 180 -6.85 -2.56 -15.74
N VAL A 181 -6.51 -3.83 -15.60
CA VAL A 181 -5.83 -4.40 -14.43
C VAL A 181 -4.53 -5.03 -14.89
N MET A 182 -3.38 -4.64 -14.46
CA MET A 182 -2.92 -3.48 -13.66
C MET A 182 -2.06 -2.64 -14.60
N VAL A 183 -2.22 -1.34 -14.58
CA VAL A 183 -1.33 -0.43 -15.30
C VAL A 183 -0.07 -0.22 -14.46
N ASN A 184 1.09 -0.48 -15.04
CA ASN A 184 2.39 -0.22 -14.39
C ASN A 184 2.77 1.25 -14.58
N LEU A 185 3.09 1.92 -13.48
CA LEU A 185 3.56 3.29 -13.41
C LEU A 185 5.05 3.27 -13.04
N GLN A 186 5.90 3.91 -13.82
CA GLN A 186 7.36 3.85 -13.71
C GLN A 186 7.99 5.24 -13.74
N CYS A 187 9.12 5.42 -13.07
CA CYS A 187 9.99 6.57 -13.24
C CYS A 187 11.15 6.22 -14.19
N ASN A 188 11.40 7.06 -15.19
CA ASN A 188 12.55 6.87 -16.10
C ASN A 188 13.86 7.39 -15.49
N VAL A 189 13.77 8.22 -14.45
CA VAL A 189 14.95 8.80 -13.76
C VAL A 189 15.45 7.85 -12.68
N HIS A 190 14.53 7.32 -11.87
CA HIS A 190 14.82 6.43 -10.76
C HIS A 190 14.19 5.06 -11.03
N GLY A 191 14.98 4.14 -11.56
CA GLY A 191 14.50 2.84 -12.05
C GLY A 191 13.83 1.95 -10.99
N TRP A 192 14.04 2.23 -9.71
CA TRP A 192 13.39 1.54 -8.59
C TRP A 192 11.98 2.07 -8.27
N MET A 193 11.59 3.26 -8.78
CA MET A 193 10.28 3.83 -8.53
C MET A 193 9.24 3.23 -9.46
N HIS A 194 8.35 2.44 -8.92
CA HIS A 194 7.22 1.87 -9.64
C HIS A 194 5.99 1.74 -8.72
N SER A 195 4.82 1.71 -9.34
CA SER A 195 3.52 1.52 -8.69
C SER A 195 2.55 0.88 -9.69
N PHE A 196 1.47 0.31 -9.20
CA PHE A 196 0.46 -0.35 -10.02
C PHE A 196 -0.93 0.19 -9.72
N VAL A 197 -1.67 0.53 -10.77
CA VAL A 197 -3.06 1.01 -10.64
C VAL A 197 -4.05 0.08 -11.33
N GLY A 198 -5.03 -0.40 -10.56
CA GLY A 198 -6.19 -1.10 -11.07
C GLY A 198 -7.28 -0.12 -11.47
N VAL A 199 -7.66 -0.12 -12.75
CA VAL A 199 -8.73 0.73 -13.28
C VAL A 199 -10.00 -0.09 -13.44
N ARG A 200 -11.02 0.21 -12.64
CA ARG A 200 -12.27 -0.56 -12.59
C ARG A 200 -13.47 0.23 -13.10
N PRO A 201 -14.47 -0.42 -13.72
CA PRO A 201 -15.72 0.23 -14.09
C PRO A 201 -16.69 0.39 -12.91
N ASP A 202 -16.40 -0.27 -11.79
CA ASP A 202 -17.23 -0.39 -10.59
C ASP A 202 -16.41 -0.13 -9.32
N PRO A 203 -17.04 0.16 -8.16
CA PRO A 203 -16.34 0.42 -6.91
C PRO A 203 -15.92 -0.85 -6.15
N PHE A 204 -16.12 -2.03 -6.71
CA PHE A 204 -15.96 -3.30 -6.01
C PHE A 204 -14.53 -3.81 -6.06
N PHE A 205 -13.63 -3.07 -5.43
CA PHE A 205 -12.22 -3.42 -5.29
C PHE A 205 -11.65 -2.92 -3.96
N ALA A 206 -10.54 -3.48 -3.56
CA ALA A 206 -9.75 -3.08 -2.39
C ALA A 206 -8.28 -3.44 -2.60
N VAL A 207 -7.40 -2.93 -1.76
CA VAL A 207 -6.00 -3.37 -1.66
C VAL A 207 -5.78 -3.95 -0.28
N SER A 208 -5.08 -5.08 -0.18
CA SER A 208 -4.80 -5.70 1.12
C SER A 208 -3.82 -4.86 1.92
N GLY A 209 -4.16 -4.64 3.19
CA GLY A 209 -3.33 -3.93 4.16
C GLY A 209 -2.13 -4.75 4.68
N PRO A 210 -1.30 -4.17 5.56
CA PRO A 210 -0.13 -4.85 6.15
C PRO A 210 -0.46 -6.14 6.91
N ASP A 211 -1.68 -6.25 7.41
CA ASP A 211 -2.21 -7.44 8.07
C ASP A 211 -2.92 -8.41 7.10
N GLY A 212 -2.84 -8.15 5.79
CA GLY A 212 -3.46 -8.90 4.72
C GLY A 212 -4.96 -8.69 4.58
N SER A 213 -5.61 -7.86 5.40
CA SER A 213 -7.05 -7.66 5.35
C SER A 213 -7.48 -6.84 4.14
N PHE A 214 -8.66 -7.17 3.62
CA PHE A 214 -9.39 -6.36 2.63
C PHE A 214 -10.88 -6.37 2.91
N SER A 215 -11.60 -5.38 2.37
CA SER A 215 -13.05 -5.28 2.46
C SER A 215 -13.61 -4.65 1.19
N ILE A 216 -14.61 -5.31 0.59
CA ILE A 216 -15.37 -4.82 -0.56
C ILE A 216 -16.83 -4.74 -0.11
N THR A 217 -17.42 -3.55 -0.15
CA THR A 217 -18.75 -3.25 0.41
C THR A 217 -19.75 -2.84 -0.67
N GLY A 218 -21.03 -2.89 -0.32
CA GLY A 218 -22.11 -2.39 -1.18
C GLY A 218 -22.49 -3.32 -2.33
N LEU A 219 -22.16 -4.61 -2.24
CA LEU A 219 -22.47 -5.60 -3.26
C LEU A 219 -23.96 -5.95 -3.24
N PRO A 220 -24.68 -5.84 -4.36
CA PRO A 220 -26.03 -6.40 -4.50
C PRO A 220 -26.07 -7.90 -4.20
N PRO A 221 -27.23 -8.49 -3.90
CA PRO A 221 -27.35 -9.96 -3.87
C PRO A 221 -26.93 -10.57 -5.18
N GLY A 222 -26.09 -11.62 -5.12
CA GLY A 222 -25.53 -12.26 -6.31
C GLY A 222 -24.36 -13.18 -6.02
N THR A 223 -23.92 -13.91 -7.02
CA THR A 223 -22.71 -14.74 -6.96
C THR A 223 -21.59 -14.04 -7.73
N TYR A 224 -20.48 -13.82 -7.04
CA TYR A 224 -19.35 -13.04 -7.51
C TYR A 224 -18.08 -13.88 -7.63
N THR A 225 -17.32 -13.63 -8.69
CA THR A 225 -15.92 -14.08 -8.75
C THR A 225 -15.03 -12.96 -8.25
N ILE A 226 -14.29 -13.24 -7.19
CA ILE A 226 -13.26 -12.34 -6.64
C ILE A 226 -11.93 -12.75 -7.22
N GLU A 227 -11.20 -11.79 -7.77
CA GLU A 227 -9.83 -11.98 -8.23
C GLU A 227 -8.88 -11.12 -7.40
N ALA A 228 -7.76 -11.71 -6.97
CA ALA A 228 -6.69 -11.04 -6.24
C ALA A 228 -5.42 -11.10 -7.09
N TRP A 229 -4.86 -9.94 -7.39
CA TRP A 229 -3.66 -9.78 -8.20
C TRP A 229 -2.48 -9.34 -7.33
N HIS A 230 -1.33 -9.99 -7.52
CA HIS A 230 -0.05 -9.59 -6.93
C HIS A 230 1.03 -9.54 -8.00
N GLU A 231 1.86 -8.47 -8.00
CA GLU A 231 2.84 -8.21 -9.06
C GLU A 231 3.81 -9.38 -9.33
N LYS A 232 4.21 -10.10 -8.30
CA LYS A 232 5.16 -11.22 -8.40
C LYS A 232 4.49 -12.59 -8.55
N PHE A 233 3.35 -12.79 -7.88
CA PHE A 233 2.74 -14.12 -7.75
C PHE A 233 1.56 -14.34 -8.69
N GLY A 234 1.18 -13.32 -9.49
CA GLY A 234 0.06 -13.40 -10.43
C GLY A 234 -1.28 -13.31 -9.73
N THR A 235 -2.27 -14.10 -10.16
CA THR A 235 -3.65 -14.02 -9.71
C THR A 235 -4.12 -15.26 -8.98
N GLN A 236 -5.05 -15.05 -8.03
CA GLN A 236 -5.84 -16.08 -7.34
C GLN A 236 -7.31 -15.69 -7.44
N THR A 237 -8.21 -16.67 -7.44
CA THR A 237 -9.66 -16.44 -7.55
C THR A 237 -10.43 -17.17 -6.46
N ALA A 238 -11.59 -16.62 -6.10
CA ALA A 238 -12.57 -17.26 -5.24
C ALA A 238 -13.99 -16.91 -5.68
N THR A 239 -14.96 -17.79 -5.42
CA THR A 239 -16.38 -17.51 -5.67
C THR A 239 -17.08 -17.27 -4.34
N VAL A 240 -17.89 -16.21 -4.28
CA VAL A 240 -18.64 -15.82 -3.06
C VAL A 240 -20.08 -15.47 -3.45
N THR A 241 -21.05 -15.98 -2.70
CA THR A 241 -22.47 -15.64 -2.87
C THR A 241 -22.92 -14.73 -1.75
N ILE A 242 -23.52 -13.60 -2.10
CA ILE A 242 -24.15 -12.60 -1.22
C ILE A 242 -25.67 -12.73 -1.38
N ALA A 243 -26.38 -12.98 -0.29
CA ALA A 243 -27.85 -13.10 -0.30
C ALA A 243 -28.57 -11.79 0.06
N GLY A 244 -27.90 -10.84 0.71
CA GLY A 244 -28.47 -9.56 1.13
C GLY A 244 -27.42 -8.58 1.63
N THR A 245 -27.59 -8.07 2.85
CA THR A 245 -26.65 -7.14 3.51
C THR A 245 -25.60 -7.85 4.38
N GLU A 246 -25.49 -9.15 4.23
CA GLU A 246 -24.57 -9.97 5.02
C GLU A 246 -23.09 -9.71 4.70
N THR A 247 -22.22 -10.12 5.61
CA THR A 247 -20.79 -10.16 5.39
C THR A 247 -20.36 -11.60 5.13
N LYS A 248 -19.67 -11.83 3.99
CA LYS A 248 -19.04 -13.10 3.64
C LYS A 248 -17.53 -12.98 3.69
N THR A 249 -16.87 -14.09 4.02
CA THR A 249 -15.40 -14.14 4.07
C THR A 249 -14.85 -14.87 2.86
N ALA A 250 -13.87 -14.26 2.19
CA ALA A 250 -13.08 -14.83 1.09
C ALA A 250 -11.59 -14.71 1.42
N ASN A 251 -10.99 -15.78 1.94
CA ASN A 251 -9.55 -15.81 2.16
C ASN A 251 -8.85 -16.37 0.91
N LEU A 252 -7.76 -15.72 0.50
CA LEU A 252 -6.96 -16.15 -0.63
C LEU A 252 -5.50 -16.34 -0.19
N THR A 253 -4.83 -17.31 -0.82
CA THR A 253 -3.47 -17.67 -0.44
C THR A 253 -2.58 -17.70 -1.67
N PHE A 254 -1.44 -17.02 -1.58
CA PHE A 254 -0.36 -17.05 -2.57
C PHE A 254 0.76 -17.96 -2.06
N ALA A 255 1.51 -18.53 -2.98
CA ALA A 255 2.71 -19.32 -2.68
C ALA A 255 3.86 -18.86 -3.59
N ALA A 256 5.09 -19.05 -3.13
CA ALA A 256 6.25 -18.94 -4.00
C ALA A 256 6.14 -20.00 -5.11
N ARG A 257 6.37 -19.58 -6.34
CA ARG A 257 6.50 -20.48 -7.50
C ARG A 257 7.95 -20.82 -7.71
#